data_b6e3058d1f8da2591a76bbffddc995ed
#
_entry.id   b6e3058d1f8da2591a76bbffddc995ed
#
_cell.length_a   1.000
_cell.length_b   1.000
_cell.length_c   1.000
_cell.angle_alpha   90.00
_cell.angle_beta   90.00
_cell.angle_gamma   90.00
#
_symmetry.space_group_name_H-M   'P 1'
#
loop_
_entity.id
_entity.type
_entity.pdbx_description
1 polymer ?
#
loop_
_entity_poly.entity_id
_entity_poly.type
_entity_poly.pdbx_seq_one_letter_code
_entity_poly.pdbx_strand_id
1 'polypeptide(L)'
;MLAVADGLARHVLCFRTLWEATYRELVRGGAISPPDGRVADWMRPFGATSAAHTLAQNAQRHFHRYGTTRETLGWIALNQRANAVLNPTAIYRDPLTMRDYLEARLITSPFGLYDCDVPCDGAVAVIVSGADAARGLARPPVLVEAVGTQIIERLEWDQSTLTHEPQVLGQAAHLWSRTSLRPGDVDVAQLYDGFTFNCLSWIEALGFCGIGEAKDFLDGGKNIARDGLLPLNTHGGQLSHGRTHGMGLVHEAIVQLRGEGGPRQVPGTRAPGLPW
;
A
#
# COMPACT_ATOMS: atom_id res chain seq x y z
N MET A 1 18.90 2.90 0.55
CA MET A 1 19.54 2.01 1.57
C MET A 1 20.91 1.54 1.11
N LEU A 2 21.08 0.93 -0.08
CA LEU A 2 22.40 0.45 -0.56
C LEU A 2 23.49 1.54 -0.49
N ALA A 3 23.22 2.73 -1.00
CA ALA A 3 24.21 3.83 -0.98
C ALA A 3 24.69 4.19 0.44
N VAL A 4 23.85 4.01 1.46
CA VAL A 4 24.23 4.22 2.86
C VAL A 4 25.01 3.01 3.39
N ALA A 5 24.56 1.80 3.10
CA ALA A 5 25.21 0.57 3.54
C ALA A 5 26.64 0.43 2.99
N ASP A 6 26.84 0.82 1.74
CA ASP A 6 28.14 0.79 1.05
C ASP A 6 29.01 2.03 1.33
N GLY A 7 28.58 2.94 2.22
CA GLY A 7 29.35 4.13 2.60
C GLY A 7 29.44 5.23 1.53
N LEU A 8 28.65 5.15 0.44
CA LEU A 8 28.60 6.17 -0.60
C LEU A 8 27.96 7.48 -0.12
N ALA A 9 27.08 7.38 0.90
CA ALA A 9 26.45 8.54 1.52
C ALA A 9 26.17 8.26 3.01
N ARG A 10 26.28 9.27 3.86
CA ARG A 10 25.88 9.17 5.28
C ARG A 10 24.38 9.33 5.46
N HIS A 11 23.75 10.15 4.60
CA HIS A 11 22.33 10.43 4.60
C HIS A 11 21.83 10.45 3.16
N VAL A 12 20.68 9.86 2.92
CA VAL A 12 19.99 9.87 1.61
C VAL A 12 18.57 10.36 1.83
N LEU A 13 18.21 11.47 1.18
CA LEU A 13 16.83 11.94 1.11
C LEU A 13 16.10 11.17 0.02
N CYS A 14 15.07 10.42 0.41
CA CYS A 14 14.13 9.75 -0.48
C CYS A 14 12.82 10.53 -0.45
N PHE A 15 12.33 10.97 -1.61
CA PHE A 15 11.09 11.72 -1.67
C PHE A 15 10.24 11.36 -2.89
N ARG A 16 8.96 11.60 -2.79
CA ARG A 16 7.99 11.52 -3.89
C ARG A 16 7.12 12.77 -3.87
N THR A 17 7.03 13.44 -5.00
CA THR A 17 6.08 14.53 -5.24
C THR A 17 5.09 14.13 -6.31
N LEU A 18 3.84 14.56 -6.14
CA LEU A 18 2.73 14.27 -7.04
C LEU A 18 1.89 15.51 -7.22
N TRP A 19 1.32 15.67 -8.40
CA TRP A 19 0.36 16.73 -8.75
C TRP A 19 -0.75 16.16 -9.65
N GLU A 20 -1.20 14.95 -9.32
CA GLU A 20 -2.13 14.20 -10.15
C GLU A 20 -3.55 14.73 -10.14
N ALA A 21 -3.99 15.33 -9.03
CA ALA A 21 -5.29 15.95 -8.93
C ALA A 21 -5.34 17.17 -9.87
N THR A 22 -4.39 18.09 -9.73
CA THR A 22 -4.25 19.25 -10.62
C THR A 22 -4.04 18.84 -12.09
N TYR A 23 -3.20 17.85 -12.36
CA TYR A 23 -2.97 17.35 -13.72
C TYR A 23 -4.27 16.87 -14.38
N ARG A 24 -5.08 16.10 -13.65
CA ARG A 24 -6.37 15.61 -14.18
C ARG A 24 -7.35 16.74 -14.49
N GLU A 25 -7.36 17.78 -13.69
CA GLU A 25 -8.19 18.98 -13.94
C GLU A 25 -7.71 19.71 -15.20
N LEU A 26 -6.42 19.89 -15.38
CA LEU A 26 -5.84 20.54 -16.55
C LEU A 26 -6.10 19.74 -17.84
N VAL A 27 -5.99 18.42 -17.79
CA VAL A 27 -6.35 17.55 -18.93
C VAL A 27 -7.84 17.64 -19.24
N ARG A 28 -8.69 17.56 -18.21
CA ARG A 28 -10.16 17.65 -18.39
C ARG A 28 -10.58 19.02 -18.94
N GLY A 29 -9.90 20.08 -18.51
CA GLY A 29 -10.12 21.44 -19.00
C GLY A 29 -9.48 21.74 -20.37
N GLY A 30 -8.77 20.77 -20.97
CA GLY A 30 -8.11 20.93 -22.27
C GLY A 30 -6.86 21.82 -22.24
N ALA A 31 -6.35 22.19 -21.06
CA ALA A 31 -5.16 23.01 -20.92
C ALA A 31 -3.85 22.26 -21.26
N ILE A 32 -3.85 20.94 -21.09
CA ILE A 32 -2.74 20.05 -21.46
C ILE A 32 -3.28 18.77 -22.10
N SER A 33 -2.53 18.20 -23.02
CA SER A 33 -2.81 16.88 -23.60
C SER A 33 -2.04 15.81 -22.81
N PRO A 34 -2.66 14.64 -22.52
CA PRO A 34 -1.91 13.53 -21.96
C PRO A 34 -0.82 13.08 -22.93
N PRO A 35 0.34 12.62 -22.43
CA PRO A 35 1.40 12.10 -23.27
C PRO A 35 0.90 10.86 -24.04
N ASP A 36 1.32 10.72 -25.29
CA ASP A 36 1.05 9.52 -26.08
C ASP A 36 1.84 8.34 -25.52
N GLY A 37 1.13 7.42 -24.86
CA GLY A 37 1.70 6.24 -24.25
C GLY A 37 1.85 5.09 -25.24
N ARG A 38 3.03 4.85 -25.76
CA ARG A 38 3.30 3.76 -26.73
C ARG A 38 3.01 2.36 -26.21
N VAL A 39 3.15 2.13 -24.90
CA VAL A 39 2.90 0.81 -24.28
C VAL A 39 1.42 0.43 -24.26
N ALA A 40 0.52 1.43 -24.28
CA ALA A 40 -0.92 1.20 -24.25
C ALA A 40 -1.55 1.05 -25.65
N ASP A 41 -0.83 1.22 -26.74
CA ASP A 41 -1.44 1.33 -28.07
C ASP A 41 -2.11 0.05 -28.54
N TRP A 42 -1.57 -1.11 -28.18
CA TRP A 42 -2.19 -2.39 -28.49
C TRP A 42 -3.31 -2.77 -27.50
N MET A 43 -3.36 -2.17 -26.31
CA MET A 43 -4.38 -2.39 -25.29
C MET A 43 -5.60 -1.47 -25.48
N ARG A 44 -5.40 -0.28 -26.06
CA ARG A 44 -6.45 0.72 -26.28
C ARG A 44 -7.65 0.20 -27.06
N PRO A 45 -7.50 -0.61 -28.15
CA PRO A 45 -8.65 -1.17 -28.89
C PRO A 45 -9.57 -2.02 -28.02
N PHE A 46 -9.04 -2.58 -26.92
CA PHE A 46 -9.81 -3.36 -25.93
C PHE A 46 -10.29 -2.54 -24.75
N GLY A 47 -10.13 -1.21 -24.78
CA GLY A 47 -10.53 -0.34 -23.68
C GLY A 47 -9.63 -0.41 -22.45
N ALA A 48 -8.51 -1.15 -22.48
CA ALA A 48 -7.60 -1.34 -21.36
C ALA A 48 -6.59 -0.19 -21.26
N THR A 49 -7.03 0.95 -20.71
CA THR A 49 -6.27 2.21 -20.70
C THR A 49 -5.63 2.55 -19.35
N SER A 50 -5.78 1.69 -18.35
CA SER A 50 -5.23 1.94 -17.01
C SER A 50 -4.82 0.65 -16.31
N ALA A 51 -4.00 0.78 -15.25
CA ALA A 51 -3.59 -0.32 -14.39
C ALA A 51 -4.78 -1.11 -13.81
N ALA A 52 -5.92 -0.46 -13.58
CA ALA A 52 -7.13 -1.11 -13.11
C ALA A 52 -7.55 -2.29 -14.00
N HIS A 53 -7.42 -2.16 -15.32
CA HIS A 53 -7.83 -3.21 -16.26
C HIS A 53 -6.94 -4.45 -16.16
N THR A 54 -5.62 -4.26 -16.00
CA THR A 54 -4.68 -5.38 -15.83
C THR A 54 -4.90 -6.10 -14.50
N LEU A 55 -5.02 -5.33 -13.41
CA LEU A 55 -5.23 -5.91 -12.09
C LEU A 55 -6.59 -6.55 -11.91
N ALA A 56 -7.62 -6.03 -12.59
CA ALA A 56 -8.93 -6.63 -12.58
C ALA A 56 -8.93 -8.08 -13.09
N GLN A 57 -8.09 -8.40 -14.07
CA GLN A 57 -7.93 -9.78 -14.56
C GLN A 57 -7.37 -10.70 -13.46
N ASN A 58 -6.36 -10.24 -12.72
CA ASN A 58 -5.79 -10.98 -11.61
C ASN A 58 -6.81 -11.14 -10.46
N ALA A 59 -7.55 -10.08 -10.15
CA ALA A 59 -8.62 -10.14 -9.15
C ALA A 59 -9.73 -11.11 -9.56
N GLN A 60 -10.19 -11.09 -10.81
CA GLN A 60 -11.19 -12.04 -11.31
C GLN A 60 -10.70 -13.48 -11.23
N ARG A 61 -9.43 -13.73 -11.56
CA ARG A 61 -8.82 -15.05 -11.41
C ARG A 61 -8.83 -15.50 -9.94
N HIS A 62 -8.48 -14.60 -9.02
CA HIS A 62 -8.49 -14.89 -7.58
C HIS A 62 -9.93 -15.18 -7.10
N PHE A 63 -10.92 -14.42 -7.56
CA PHE A 63 -12.34 -14.67 -7.28
C PHE A 63 -12.76 -16.06 -7.74
N HIS A 64 -12.41 -16.41 -8.97
CA HIS A 64 -12.74 -17.73 -9.54
C HIS A 64 -12.07 -18.88 -8.77
N ARG A 65 -10.80 -18.72 -8.41
CA ARG A 65 -10.01 -19.78 -7.77
C ARG A 65 -10.35 -20.02 -6.32
N TYR A 66 -10.57 -18.93 -5.57
CA TYR A 66 -10.62 -18.98 -4.12
C TYR A 66 -11.97 -18.54 -3.54
N GLY A 67 -12.91 -18.14 -4.38
CA GLY A 67 -14.21 -17.68 -3.92
C GLY A 67 -14.18 -16.32 -3.22
N THR A 68 -13.14 -15.51 -3.45
CA THR A 68 -13.10 -14.11 -3.03
C THR A 68 -14.23 -13.35 -3.68
N THR A 69 -14.77 -12.36 -2.99
CA THR A 69 -15.89 -11.55 -3.47
C THR A 69 -15.58 -10.07 -3.41
N ARG A 70 -16.49 -9.23 -3.92
CA ARG A 70 -16.37 -7.79 -3.77
C ARG A 70 -16.43 -7.36 -2.30
N GLU A 71 -17.22 -8.03 -1.47
CA GLU A 71 -17.28 -7.76 -0.04
C GLU A 71 -15.93 -7.97 0.64
N THR A 72 -15.17 -9.00 0.21
CA THR A 72 -13.80 -9.23 0.71
C THR A 72 -12.91 -8.00 0.46
N LEU A 73 -12.93 -7.47 -0.76
CA LEU A 73 -12.21 -6.23 -1.09
C LEU A 73 -12.79 -5.02 -0.34
N GLY A 74 -14.10 -4.99 -0.18
CA GLY A 74 -14.81 -3.94 0.54
C GLY A 74 -14.33 -3.77 1.99
N TRP A 75 -14.05 -4.85 2.70
CA TRP A 75 -13.53 -4.77 4.07
C TRP A 75 -12.19 -4.04 4.14
N ILE A 76 -11.35 -4.19 3.13
CA ILE A 76 -10.10 -3.42 3.02
C ILE A 76 -10.40 -1.93 2.81
N ALA A 77 -11.27 -1.60 1.86
CA ALA A 77 -11.64 -0.21 1.58
C ALA A 77 -12.26 0.49 2.80
N LEU A 78 -13.15 -0.22 3.53
CA LEU A 78 -13.80 0.29 4.74
C LEU A 78 -12.79 0.52 5.86
N ASN A 79 -11.85 -0.39 6.06
CA ASN A 79 -10.78 -0.23 7.05
C ASN A 79 -9.93 1.01 6.77
N GLN A 80 -9.46 1.19 5.53
CA GLN A 80 -8.70 2.39 5.15
C GLN A 80 -9.52 3.67 5.38
N ARG A 81 -10.80 3.66 5.06
CA ARG A 81 -11.67 4.79 5.30
C ARG A 81 -11.85 5.08 6.79
N ALA A 82 -12.06 4.07 7.63
CA ALA A 82 -12.15 4.21 9.08
C ALA A 82 -10.88 4.83 9.68
N ASN A 83 -9.71 4.41 9.20
CA ASN A 83 -8.43 4.99 9.60
C ASN A 83 -8.27 6.44 9.10
N ALA A 84 -8.70 6.74 7.87
CA ALA A 84 -8.63 8.08 7.29
C ALA A 84 -9.49 9.11 8.03
N VAL A 85 -10.62 8.71 8.63
CA VAL A 85 -11.43 9.58 9.49
C VAL A 85 -10.60 10.19 10.62
N LEU A 86 -9.64 9.42 11.15
CA LEU A 86 -8.75 9.85 12.24
C LEU A 86 -7.55 10.67 11.76
N ASN A 87 -7.37 10.81 10.45
CA ASN A 87 -6.24 11.48 9.85
C ASN A 87 -6.65 12.82 9.20
N PRO A 88 -6.31 13.97 9.79
CA PRO A 88 -6.73 15.28 9.28
C PRO A 88 -6.17 15.61 7.89
N THR A 89 -5.11 14.91 7.45
CA THR A 89 -4.50 15.11 6.12
C THR A 89 -5.07 14.19 5.05
N ALA A 90 -5.95 13.25 5.41
CA ALA A 90 -6.58 12.36 4.44
C ALA A 90 -7.61 13.10 3.58
N ILE A 91 -7.67 12.71 2.30
CA ILE A 91 -8.58 13.32 1.31
C ILE A 91 -10.02 12.87 1.55
N TYR A 92 -10.22 11.56 1.70
CA TYR A 92 -11.54 10.99 1.96
C TYR A 92 -11.70 10.63 3.43
N ARG A 93 -12.51 11.41 4.15
CA ARG A 93 -12.74 11.23 5.58
C ARG A 93 -14.20 10.95 5.93
N ASP A 94 -15.12 11.06 4.98
CA ASP A 94 -16.51 10.72 5.25
C ASP A 94 -16.63 9.20 5.45
N PRO A 95 -17.39 8.74 6.43
CA PRO A 95 -17.61 7.31 6.67
C PRO A 95 -18.06 6.58 5.40
N LEU A 96 -17.63 5.34 5.24
CA LEU A 96 -17.99 4.47 4.12
C LEU A 96 -18.63 3.20 4.67
N THR A 97 -19.81 2.85 4.17
CA THR A 97 -20.47 1.59 4.49
C THR A 97 -20.24 0.55 3.40
N MET A 98 -20.43 -0.73 3.73
CA MET A 98 -20.36 -1.80 2.73
C MET A 98 -21.41 -1.60 1.61
N ARG A 99 -22.57 -1.07 1.95
CA ARG A 99 -23.59 -0.72 0.97
C ARG A 99 -23.08 0.34 -0.02
N ASP A 100 -22.51 1.44 0.49
CA ASP A 100 -21.97 2.51 -0.36
C ASP A 100 -20.85 1.98 -1.26
N TYR A 101 -20.01 1.08 -0.73
CA TYR A 101 -18.95 0.42 -1.49
C TYR A 101 -19.51 -0.44 -2.64
N LEU A 102 -20.51 -1.29 -2.37
CA LEU A 102 -21.07 -2.20 -3.35
C LEU A 102 -21.91 -1.49 -4.41
N GLU A 103 -22.61 -0.41 -4.05
CA GLU A 103 -23.43 0.41 -4.95
C GLU A 103 -22.59 1.42 -5.75
N ALA A 104 -21.30 1.60 -5.42
CA ALA A 104 -20.42 2.51 -6.12
C ALA A 104 -20.23 2.12 -7.58
N ARG A 105 -20.05 3.16 -8.43
CA ARG A 105 -19.81 3.00 -9.87
C ARG A 105 -18.62 2.05 -10.11
N LEU A 106 -18.83 1.06 -10.99
CA LEU A 106 -17.75 0.22 -11.48
C LEU A 106 -16.78 1.02 -12.37
N ILE A 107 -15.51 0.77 -12.17
CA ILE A 107 -14.41 1.26 -13.03
C ILE A 107 -14.10 0.19 -14.08
N THR A 108 -13.83 -1.03 -13.61
CA THR A 108 -13.64 -2.24 -14.44
C THR A 108 -13.89 -3.45 -13.53
N SER A 109 -14.80 -4.34 -13.91
CA SER A 109 -15.16 -5.48 -13.06
C SER A 109 -13.91 -6.31 -12.68
N PRO A 110 -13.71 -6.63 -11.38
CA PRO A 110 -14.64 -6.46 -10.25
C PRO A 110 -14.51 -5.11 -9.52
N PHE A 111 -13.62 -4.20 -9.94
CA PHE A 111 -13.29 -2.97 -9.23
C PHE A 111 -14.34 -1.89 -9.42
N GLY A 112 -14.82 -1.36 -8.29
CA GLY A 112 -15.59 -0.12 -8.20
C GLY A 112 -14.70 1.09 -7.86
N LEU A 113 -15.34 2.22 -7.65
CA LEU A 113 -14.67 3.48 -7.34
C LEU A 113 -13.76 3.39 -6.11
N TYR A 114 -14.22 2.73 -5.06
CA TYR A 114 -13.49 2.62 -3.79
C TYR A 114 -12.46 1.50 -3.75
N ASP A 115 -12.32 0.74 -4.84
CA ASP A 115 -11.21 -0.20 -5.02
C ASP A 115 -9.95 0.46 -5.55
N CYS A 116 -10.06 1.70 -6.04
CA CYS A 116 -8.98 2.45 -6.67
C CYS A 116 -8.45 3.54 -5.74
N ASP A 117 -7.17 3.79 -5.81
CA ASP A 117 -6.51 4.85 -5.06
C ASP A 117 -6.98 6.26 -5.44
N VAL A 118 -6.77 7.20 -4.53
CA VAL A 118 -7.20 8.59 -4.68
C VAL A 118 -6.08 9.42 -5.27
N PRO A 119 -6.26 9.99 -6.48
CA PRO A 119 -5.31 10.96 -7.01
C PRO A 119 -5.20 12.18 -6.10
N CYS A 120 -3.98 12.59 -5.82
CA CYS A 120 -3.73 13.72 -4.94
C CYS A 120 -2.59 14.60 -5.45
N ASP A 121 -2.52 15.81 -4.91
CA ASP A 121 -1.35 16.65 -4.96
C ASP A 121 -0.66 16.59 -3.59
N GLY A 122 0.62 16.32 -3.57
CA GLY A 122 1.32 16.18 -2.30
C GLY A 122 2.78 15.77 -2.43
N ALA A 123 3.47 15.76 -1.31
CA ALA A 123 4.85 15.32 -1.23
C ALA A 123 5.09 14.55 0.07
N VAL A 124 5.90 13.52 -0.01
CA VAL A 124 6.37 12.74 1.15
C VAL A 124 7.88 12.57 1.03
N ALA A 125 8.57 12.73 2.14
CA ALA A 125 10.02 12.56 2.21
C ALA A 125 10.42 11.75 3.44
N VAL A 126 11.43 10.90 3.29
CA VAL A 126 12.10 10.18 4.39
C VAL A 126 13.61 10.27 4.20
N ILE A 127 14.34 10.30 5.31
CA ILE A 127 15.81 10.30 5.29
C ILE A 127 16.30 8.94 5.77
N VAL A 128 17.12 8.29 4.96
CA VAL A 128 17.83 7.06 5.33
C VAL A 128 19.25 7.44 5.74
N SER A 129 19.65 7.03 6.93
CA SER A 129 20.95 7.37 7.52
C SER A 129 21.70 6.12 7.99
N GLY A 130 23.02 6.16 7.99
CA GLY A 130 23.81 5.16 8.70
C GLY A 130 23.53 5.20 10.20
N ALA A 131 23.58 4.07 10.88
CA ALA A 131 23.28 3.98 12.31
C ALA A 131 24.20 4.85 13.16
N ASP A 132 25.48 4.95 12.79
CA ASP A 132 26.47 5.83 13.42
C ASP A 132 26.13 7.32 13.24
N ALA A 133 25.66 7.69 12.05
CA ALA A 133 25.26 9.06 11.71
C ALA A 133 23.91 9.45 12.34
N ALA A 134 23.12 8.47 12.73
CA ALA A 134 21.82 8.69 13.38
C ALA A 134 21.95 8.94 14.89
N ARG A 135 23.11 8.67 15.49
CA ARG A 135 23.37 8.94 16.92
C ARG A 135 23.31 10.44 17.19
N GLY A 136 22.61 10.81 18.23
CA GLY A 136 22.48 12.21 18.65
C GLY A 136 21.50 13.04 17.83
N LEU A 137 20.72 12.45 16.92
CA LEU A 137 19.62 13.15 16.27
C LEU A 137 18.51 13.47 17.26
N ALA A 138 17.81 14.57 17.02
CA ALA A 138 16.73 15.06 17.89
C ALA A 138 15.56 14.08 18.05
N ARG A 139 15.37 13.18 17.09
CA ARG A 139 14.32 12.15 17.11
C ARG A 139 14.95 10.76 17.02
N PRO A 140 14.44 9.78 17.79
CA PRO A 140 14.90 8.40 17.70
C PRO A 140 14.80 7.89 16.26
N PRO A 141 15.85 7.23 15.73
CA PRO A 141 15.78 6.59 14.44
C PRO A 141 14.87 5.36 14.49
N VAL A 142 14.21 5.07 13.38
CA VAL A 142 13.52 3.80 13.15
C VAL A 142 14.47 2.92 12.36
N LEU A 143 14.73 1.71 12.85
CA LEU A 143 15.64 0.78 12.19
C LEU A 143 14.99 0.08 11.03
N VAL A 144 15.78 -0.20 10.00
CA VAL A 144 15.40 -1.08 8.90
C VAL A 144 15.96 -2.46 9.20
N GLU A 145 15.11 -3.39 9.57
CA GLU A 145 15.48 -4.78 9.87
C GLU A 145 15.88 -5.54 8.61
N ALA A 146 15.00 -5.54 7.61
CA ALA A 146 15.24 -6.25 6.36
C ALA A 146 14.63 -5.51 5.17
N VAL A 147 15.14 -5.83 3.98
CA VAL A 147 14.61 -5.33 2.70
C VAL A 147 14.43 -6.51 1.77
N GLY A 148 13.20 -6.68 1.25
CA GLY A 148 12.88 -7.63 0.20
C GLY A 148 12.74 -6.94 -1.14
N THR A 149 13.48 -7.42 -2.15
CA THR A 149 13.34 -6.97 -3.52
C THR A 149 13.68 -8.13 -4.45
N GLN A 150 12.77 -8.48 -5.33
CA GLN A 150 12.98 -9.51 -6.33
C GLN A 150 12.09 -9.24 -7.53
N ILE A 151 12.64 -9.42 -8.72
CA ILE A 151 11.90 -9.44 -9.98
C ILE A 151 11.86 -10.89 -10.43
N ILE A 152 10.65 -11.44 -10.59
CA ILE A 152 10.48 -12.86 -10.94
C ILE A 152 10.52 -13.06 -12.44
N GLU A 153 9.72 -12.30 -13.21
CA GLU A 153 9.58 -12.51 -14.65
C GLU A 153 9.88 -11.25 -15.47
N ARG A 154 9.31 -10.11 -15.08
CA ARG A 154 9.43 -8.86 -15.82
C ARG A 154 9.54 -7.66 -14.89
N LEU A 155 10.18 -6.63 -15.38
CA LEU A 155 10.35 -5.37 -14.67
C LEU A 155 9.10 -4.50 -14.86
N GLU A 156 8.00 -4.91 -14.24
CA GLU A 156 6.77 -4.11 -14.16
C GLU A 156 6.30 -4.08 -12.72
N TRP A 157 5.56 -3.05 -12.37
CA TRP A 157 5.16 -2.83 -10.98
C TRP A 157 4.24 -3.92 -10.43
N ASP A 158 3.45 -4.59 -11.26
CA ASP A 158 2.60 -5.70 -10.89
C ASP A 158 3.36 -7.04 -10.83
N GLN A 159 4.49 -7.16 -11.50
CA GLN A 159 5.42 -8.30 -11.53
C GLN A 159 4.73 -9.66 -11.59
N SER A 160 3.53 -9.70 -12.11
CA SER A 160 2.75 -10.91 -12.15
C SER A 160 2.39 -11.29 -13.57
N THR A 161 2.29 -12.58 -13.76
CA THR A 161 1.57 -13.19 -14.85
C THR A 161 0.32 -13.85 -14.31
N LEU A 162 -0.54 -14.35 -15.17
CA LEU A 162 -1.69 -15.14 -14.74
C LEU A 162 -1.29 -16.49 -14.08
N THR A 163 -0.03 -16.82 -14.05
CA THR A 163 0.51 -18.05 -13.43
C THR A 163 1.06 -17.86 -12.03
N HIS A 164 1.38 -16.61 -11.63
CA HIS A 164 1.92 -16.27 -10.31
C HIS A 164 0.87 -15.57 -9.46
N GLU A 165 0.63 -16.11 -8.30
CA GLU A 165 -0.26 -15.57 -7.29
C GLU A 165 0.28 -15.89 -5.89
N PRO A 166 0.20 -14.92 -4.98
CA PRO A 166 -0.14 -13.51 -5.21
C PRO A 166 1.00 -12.80 -5.96
N GLN A 167 0.72 -11.64 -6.54
CA GLN A 167 1.61 -10.85 -7.41
C GLN A 167 2.97 -10.53 -6.78
N VAL A 168 3.04 -10.43 -5.48
CA VAL A 168 4.21 -9.96 -4.72
C VAL A 168 4.95 -11.08 -3.98
N LEU A 169 4.64 -12.34 -4.29
CA LEU A 169 5.20 -13.51 -3.58
C LEU A 169 6.73 -13.52 -3.56
N GLY A 170 7.38 -13.18 -4.68
CA GLY A 170 8.83 -13.17 -4.77
C GLY A 170 9.48 -12.13 -3.84
N GLN A 171 8.93 -10.94 -3.78
CA GLN A 171 9.41 -9.87 -2.92
C GLN A 171 9.23 -10.23 -1.44
N ALA A 172 8.10 -10.81 -1.08
CA ALA A 172 7.81 -11.26 0.27
C ALA A 172 8.74 -12.40 0.70
N ALA A 173 8.94 -13.41 -0.14
CA ALA A 173 9.87 -14.51 0.13
C ALA A 173 11.31 -14.00 0.34
N HIS A 174 11.77 -13.06 -0.48
CA HIS A 174 13.09 -12.45 -0.33
C HIS A 174 13.20 -11.64 0.98
N LEU A 175 12.16 -10.91 1.39
CA LEU A 175 12.13 -10.22 2.67
C LEU A 175 12.35 -11.19 3.84
N TRP A 176 11.53 -12.22 3.93
CA TRP A 176 11.59 -13.18 5.03
C TRP A 176 12.89 -14.00 5.09
N SER A 177 13.56 -14.18 3.95
CA SER A 177 14.87 -14.85 3.92
C SER A 177 16.01 -14.02 4.56
N ARG A 178 15.77 -12.75 4.88
CA ARG A 178 16.77 -11.80 5.35
C ARG A 178 16.57 -11.35 6.81
N THR A 179 15.63 -11.96 7.51
CA THR A 179 15.35 -11.67 8.92
C THR A 179 14.96 -12.96 9.64
N SER A 180 15.12 -12.97 10.96
CA SER A 180 14.60 -14.02 11.83
C SER A 180 13.14 -13.81 12.24
N LEU A 181 12.59 -12.62 11.97
CA LEU A 181 11.19 -12.28 12.26
C LEU A 181 10.25 -13.08 11.36
N ARG A 182 9.04 -13.26 11.84
CA ARG A 182 7.95 -13.99 11.18
C ARG A 182 6.71 -13.10 11.09
N PRO A 183 5.71 -13.44 10.26
CA PRO A 183 4.46 -12.68 10.17
C PRO A 183 3.79 -12.42 11.52
N GLY A 184 3.86 -13.36 12.48
CA GLY A 184 3.29 -13.20 13.81
C GLY A 184 4.02 -12.19 14.72
N ASP A 185 5.21 -11.72 14.31
CA ASP A 185 5.98 -10.72 15.06
C ASP A 185 5.68 -9.29 14.58
N VAL A 186 4.73 -9.12 13.64
CA VAL A 186 4.38 -7.83 13.05
C VAL A 186 3.23 -7.19 13.83
N ASP A 187 3.48 -6.07 14.48
CA ASP A 187 2.48 -5.31 15.25
C ASP A 187 1.58 -4.42 14.38
N VAL A 188 2.07 -3.95 13.26
CA VAL A 188 1.35 -3.07 12.34
C VAL A 188 1.87 -3.23 10.92
N ALA A 189 0.98 -3.27 9.95
CA ALA A 189 1.34 -3.37 8.55
C ALA A 189 0.92 -2.13 7.75
N GLN A 190 1.84 -1.65 6.91
CA GLN A 190 1.59 -0.58 5.96
C GLN A 190 1.81 -1.16 4.56
N LEU A 191 0.74 -1.69 3.98
CA LEU A 191 0.78 -2.46 2.73
C LEU A 191 0.33 -1.60 1.55
N TYR A 192 0.96 -1.80 0.39
CA TYR A 192 0.61 -1.06 -0.82
C TYR A 192 -0.83 -1.38 -1.25
N ASP A 193 -1.64 -0.35 -1.32
CA ASP A 193 -3.05 -0.39 -1.64
C ASP A 193 -3.43 0.59 -2.75
N GLY A 194 -2.67 0.60 -3.83
CA GLY A 194 -3.07 1.30 -5.06
C GLY A 194 -4.40 0.78 -5.61
N PHE A 195 -4.73 -0.47 -5.27
CA PHE A 195 -6.04 -1.10 -5.37
C PHE A 195 -6.26 -1.98 -4.14
N THR A 196 -7.52 -2.21 -3.78
CA THR A 196 -7.88 -3.13 -2.68
C THR A 196 -7.25 -4.51 -2.88
N PHE A 197 -7.23 -5.00 -4.12
CA PHE A 197 -6.64 -6.29 -4.47
C PHE A 197 -5.11 -6.33 -4.29
N ASN A 198 -4.38 -5.23 -4.49
CA ASN A 198 -2.95 -5.19 -4.16
C ASN A 198 -2.73 -5.45 -2.67
N CYS A 199 -3.51 -4.79 -1.82
CA CYS A 199 -3.43 -4.98 -0.38
C CYS A 199 -3.73 -6.42 0.03
N LEU A 200 -4.79 -7.02 -0.53
CA LEU A 200 -5.11 -8.43 -0.34
C LEU A 200 -3.94 -9.33 -0.75
N SER A 201 -3.35 -9.09 -1.93
CA SER A 201 -2.20 -9.85 -2.42
C SER A 201 -1.00 -9.77 -1.48
N TRP A 202 -0.74 -8.61 -0.87
CA TRP A 202 0.32 -8.46 0.13
C TRP A 202 0.03 -9.22 1.43
N ILE A 203 -1.22 -9.23 1.91
CA ILE A 203 -1.62 -10.00 3.10
C ILE A 203 -1.28 -11.47 2.91
N GLU A 204 -1.64 -12.05 1.77
CA GLU A 204 -1.36 -13.44 1.44
C GLU A 204 0.13 -13.69 1.18
N ALA A 205 0.79 -12.85 0.39
CA ALA A 205 2.20 -13.03 0.03
C ALA A 205 3.14 -12.95 1.22
N LEU A 206 2.84 -12.07 2.19
CA LEU A 206 3.61 -11.94 3.42
C LEU A 206 3.30 -13.06 4.43
N GLY A 207 2.32 -13.92 4.15
CA GLY A 207 2.00 -15.07 4.99
C GLY A 207 1.25 -14.72 6.26
N PHE A 208 0.52 -13.60 6.29
CA PHE A 208 -0.42 -13.31 7.37
C PHE A 208 -1.61 -14.28 7.35
N CYS A 209 -1.91 -14.83 6.18
CA CYS A 209 -2.78 -15.99 5.96
C CYS A 209 -2.27 -16.80 4.76
N GLY A 210 -2.87 -17.95 4.50
CA GLY A 210 -2.58 -18.74 3.31
C GLY A 210 -3.11 -18.09 2.03
N ILE A 211 -2.59 -18.53 0.88
CA ILE A 211 -3.03 -18.04 -0.44
C ILE A 211 -4.49 -18.44 -0.65
N GLY A 212 -5.34 -17.45 -0.96
CA GLY A 212 -6.80 -17.62 -1.14
C GLY A 212 -7.60 -17.59 0.17
N GLU A 213 -6.94 -17.39 1.31
CA GLU A 213 -7.57 -17.38 2.64
C GLU A 213 -7.83 -15.96 3.18
N ALA A 214 -7.45 -14.92 2.46
CA ALA A 214 -7.65 -13.55 2.92
C ALA A 214 -9.12 -13.23 3.25
N LYS A 215 -10.08 -13.83 2.53
CA LYS A 215 -11.52 -13.66 2.79
C LYS A 215 -11.91 -14.10 4.21
N ASP A 216 -11.31 -15.20 4.69
CA ASP A 216 -11.56 -15.75 6.02
C ASP A 216 -10.73 -15.01 7.08
N PHE A 217 -9.46 -14.68 6.74
CA PHE A 217 -8.57 -13.91 7.61
C PHE A 217 -9.13 -12.53 7.95
N LEU A 218 -9.74 -11.83 7.00
CA LEU A 218 -10.26 -10.48 7.25
C LEU A 218 -11.37 -10.43 8.32
N ASP A 219 -12.11 -11.51 8.53
CA ASP A 219 -13.22 -11.62 9.52
C ASP A 219 -14.12 -10.37 9.55
N GLY A 220 -14.66 -9.99 8.39
CA GLY A 220 -15.48 -8.80 8.29
C GLY A 220 -14.72 -7.49 8.57
N GLY A 221 -13.40 -7.49 8.39
CA GLY A 221 -12.51 -6.37 8.62
C GLY A 221 -11.96 -6.25 10.05
N LYS A 222 -12.40 -7.11 10.99
CA LYS A 222 -11.98 -7.04 12.40
C LYS A 222 -10.48 -7.25 12.55
N ASN A 223 -9.91 -8.23 11.85
CA ASN A 223 -8.52 -8.60 12.01
C ASN A 223 -7.55 -7.55 11.49
N ILE A 224 -7.99 -6.68 10.58
CA ILE A 224 -7.18 -5.58 10.02
C ILE A 224 -7.50 -4.21 10.64
N ALA A 225 -8.49 -4.16 11.56
CA ALA A 225 -8.82 -2.96 12.30
C ALA A 225 -7.64 -2.51 13.17
N ARG A 226 -7.64 -1.25 13.60
CA ARG A 226 -6.55 -0.66 14.40
C ARG A 226 -6.26 -1.40 15.70
N ASP A 227 -7.24 -2.09 16.26
CA ASP A 227 -7.17 -2.95 17.45
C ASP A 227 -7.29 -4.44 17.11
N GLY A 228 -7.19 -4.79 15.84
CA GLY A 228 -7.23 -6.16 15.33
C GLY A 228 -5.90 -6.90 15.43
N LEU A 229 -5.85 -8.08 14.81
CA LEU A 229 -4.65 -8.93 14.81
C LEU A 229 -3.50 -8.31 13.97
N LEU A 230 -3.83 -7.62 12.90
CA LEU A 230 -2.89 -6.98 11.98
C LEU A 230 -3.39 -5.56 11.64
N PRO A 231 -3.20 -4.58 12.52
CA PRO A 231 -3.57 -3.20 12.21
C PRO A 231 -2.99 -2.74 10.88
N LEU A 232 -3.85 -2.33 9.94
CA LEU A 232 -3.49 -2.15 8.55
C LEU A 232 -3.68 -0.70 8.10
N ASN A 233 -2.66 -0.11 7.43
CA ASN A 233 -2.72 1.18 6.76
C ASN A 233 -3.36 2.30 7.61
N THR A 234 -2.81 2.51 8.78
CA THR A 234 -3.37 3.31 9.88
C THR A 234 -3.61 4.78 9.54
N HIS A 235 -3.02 5.32 8.45
CA HIS A 235 -3.26 6.69 7.99
C HIS A 235 -4.40 6.78 6.96
N GLY A 236 -4.96 5.66 6.53
CA GLY A 236 -6.01 5.58 5.52
C GLY A 236 -5.58 5.02 4.17
N GLY A 237 -4.32 4.60 4.04
CA GLY A 237 -3.78 4.03 2.81
C GLY A 237 -3.87 4.96 1.61
N GLN A 238 -3.57 4.48 0.43
CA GLN A 238 -3.75 5.24 -0.82
C GLN A 238 -5.23 5.32 -1.23
N LEU A 239 -6.06 4.40 -0.71
CA LEU A 239 -7.49 4.34 -1.00
C LEU A 239 -8.30 5.48 -0.35
N SER A 240 -7.78 6.12 0.70
CA SER A 240 -8.49 7.20 1.37
C SER A 240 -7.62 8.39 1.77
N HIS A 241 -6.34 8.17 2.18
CA HIS A 241 -5.43 9.27 2.46
C HIS A 241 -5.00 10.01 1.19
N GLY A 242 -4.58 9.28 0.16
CA GLY A 242 -4.10 9.84 -1.10
C GLY A 242 -2.94 9.04 -1.70
N ARG A 243 -2.88 8.98 -3.02
CA ARG A 243 -1.89 8.21 -3.74
C ARG A 243 -0.52 8.88 -3.74
N THR A 244 0.38 8.42 -2.88
CA THR A 244 1.78 8.84 -2.82
C THR A 244 2.75 7.75 -3.27
N HIS A 245 2.26 6.77 -4.04
CA HIS A 245 3.01 5.65 -4.61
C HIS A 245 3.87 4.91 -3.56
N GLY A 246 3.28 4.60 -2.40
CA GLY A 246 3.91 3.85 -1.31
C GLY A 246 4.74 4.69 -0.33
N MET A 247 5.19 5.89 -0.68
CA MET A 247 5.99 6.71 0.25
C MET A 247 5.21 7.13 1.50
N GLY A 248 3.90 7.34 1.39
CA GLY A 248 3.03 7.62 2.54
C GLY A 248 2.97 6.46 3.53
N LEU A 249 3.00 5.23 3.02
CA LEU A 249 3.03 4.01 3.85
C LEU A 249 4.32 3.93 4.67
N VAL A 250 5.46 4.19 4.03
CA VAL A 250 6.77 4.23 4.74
C VAL A 250 6.77 5.32 5.81
N HIS A 251 6.26 6.51 5.48
CA HIS A 251 6.15 7.62 6.43
C HIS A 251 5.26 7.22 7.62
N GLU A 252 4.08 6.65 7.36
CA GLU A 252 3.17 6.23 8.43
C GLU A 252 3.78 5.14 9.31
N ALA A 253 4.53 4.19 8.75
CA ALA A 253 5.25 3.19 9.54
C ALA A 253 6.20 3.86 10.55
N ILE A 254 6.94 4.89 10.11
CA ILE A 254 7.82 5.67 10.99
C ILE A 254 7.03 6.41 12.07
N VAL A 255 5.89 7.01 11.71
CA VAL A 255 5.00 7.71 12.66
C VAL A 255 4.49 6.76 13.72
N GLN A 256 4.04 5.56 13.35
CA GLN A 256 3.55 4.55 14.28
C GLN A 256 4.67 4.08 15.22
N LEU A 257 5.84 3.73 14.69
CA LEU A 257 6.99 3.26 15.49
C LEU A 257 7.53 4.32 16.43
N ARG A 258 7.37 5.61 16.12
CA ARG A 258 7.73 6.73 17.01
C ARG A 258 6.65 7.05 18.06
N GLY A 259 5.48 6.44 17.98
CA GLY A 259 4.36 6.78 18.88
C GLY A 259 3.74 8.15 18.57
N GLU A 260 3.89 8.64 17.35
CA GLU A 260 3.42 9.97 16.90
C GLU A 260 2.07 9.90 16.15
N GLY A 261 1.40 8.73 16.12
CA GLY A 261 0.16 8.51 15.38
C GLY A 261 -1.07 9.26 15.94
N GLY A 262 -0.99 9.80 17.16
CA GLY A 262 -2.12 10.49 17.79
C GLY A 262 -3.36 9.59 17.88
N PRO A 263 -4.55 10.05 17.39
CA PRO A 263 -5.78 9.25 17.47
C PRO A 263 -5.70 7.91 16.70
N ARG A 264 -4.83 7.79 15.71
CA ARG A 264 -4.65 6.58 14.88
C ARG A 264 -3.50 5.69 15.35
N GLN A 265 -2.85 6.03 16.49
CA GLN A 265 -1.77 5.22 17.05
C GLN A 265 -2.26 3.81 17.38
N VAL A 266 -1.52 2.80 16.93
CA VAL A 266 -1.73 1.40 17.35
C VAL A 266 -1.12 1.22 18.74
N PRO A 267 -1.88 0.72 19.72
CA PRO A 267 -1.37 0.47 21.05
C PRO A 267 -0.21 -0.54 21.06
N GLY A 268 0.84 -0.26 21.79
CA GLY A 268 2.00 -1.17 21.94
C GLY A 268 3.05 -1.05 20.84
N THR A 269 2.71 -0.50 19.66
CA THR A 269 3.66 -0.30 18.58
C THR A 269 4.62 0.83 18.91
N ARG A 270 5.89 0.47 19.19
CA ARG A 270 6.99 1.41 19.42
C ARG A 270 8.28 0.82 18.90
N ALA A 271 9.14 1.64 18.31
CA ALA A 271 10.52 1.24 18.11
C ALA A 271 11.14 0.87 19.48
N PRO A 272 11.70 -0.32 19.66
CA PRO A 272 12.46 -0.61 20.88
C PRO A 272 13.51 0.48 21.02
N GLY A 273 13.56 1.08 22.22
CA GLY A 273 14.58 2.07 22.53
C GLY A 273 15.96 1.43 22.28
N LEU A 274 16.71 1.97 21.34
CA LEU A 274 18.05 1.49 21.11
C LEU A 274 18.88 1.81 22.36
N PRO A 275 19.50 0.83 22.99
CA PRO A 275 20.52 1.12 23.98
C PRO A 275 21.70 1.78 23.25
N TRP A 276 21.84 3.07 23.41
CA TRP A 276 23.00 3.81 22.94
C TRP A 276 24.11 3.74 23.97
#